data_8801bec2941a506dd2a19c6fe0cb596e
#
_entry.id   8801bec2941a506dd2a19c6fe0cb596e
#
_cell.length_a   1.000
_cell.length_b   1.000
_cell.length_c   1.000
_cell.angle_alpha   90.00
_cell.angle_beta   90.00
_cell.angle_gamma   90.00
#
_symmetry.space_group_name_H-M   'P 1'
#
loop_
_entity.id
_entity.type
_entity.pdbx_description
1 polymer ?
#
loop_
_entity_poly.entity_id
_entity_poly.type
_entity_poly.pdbx_seq_one_letter_code
_entity_poly.pdbx_strand_id
1 'polypeptide(L)'
;MSEENKIQIFEDKKIRTAWNESEEEWYFSIVDVISVLTDSNEPRRYWSDLKRKLKAEGANQLYENIVQLKMQSPKDGKNYKTDVANTEQLLRIIQSIPSPKAEPFKMWLAEVGRERIDETIDPELTIERALETYLKKGYSREWINQRLQAIQVRKELTDEWDSRGVKQGVESVSYTHLRAHETRGN
;
A
#
# COMPACT_ATOMS: atom_id res chain seq x y z
N MET A 1 -5.13 0.73 -15.36
CA MET A 1 -5.56 0.58 -13.95
C MET A 1 -6.09 1.94 -13.55
N SER A 2 -7.38 2.05 -13.31
CA SER A 2 -8.04 3.32 -13.03
C SER A 2 -7.56 3.88 -11.69
N GLU A 3 -7.19 5.15 -11.68
CA GLU A 3 -6.75 5.92 -10.51
C GLU A 3 -7.83 6.05 -9.41
N GLU A 4 -9.05 5.63 -9.69
CA GLU A 4 -10.22 5.82 -8.83
C GLU A 4 -10.20 5.03 -7.50
N ASN A 5 -9.45 3.93 -7.40
CA ASN A 5 -9.43 3.13 -6.16
C ASN A 5 -8.37 3.52 -5.13
N LYS A 6 -7.51 4.50 -5.44
CA LYS A 6 -6.43 4.94 -4.50
C LYS A 6 -6.83 6.09 -3.59
N ILE A 7 -8.01 6.71 -3.78
CA ILE A 7 -8.38 8.00 -3.18
C ILE A 7 -9.62 7.95 -2.29
N GLN A 8 -10.36 6.84 -2.20
CA GLN A 8 -11.61 6.78 -1.40
C GLN A 8 -11.41 6.94 0.12
N ILE A 9 -10.19 6.88 0.63
CA ILE A 9 -9.90 7.09 2.07
C ILE A 9 -9.75 8.58 2.41
N PHE A 10 -9.56 9.47 1.42
CA PHE A 10 -9.22 10.87 1.65
C PHE A 10 -10.04 11.80 0.73
N GLU A 11 -11.34 11.80 0.92
CA GLU A 11 -12.27 12.61 0.14
C GLU A 11 -11.81 14.07 -0.01
N ASP A 12 -11.78 14.55 -1.28
CA ASP A 12 -11.64 15.95 -1.73
C ASP A 12 -10.42 16.78 -1.30
N LYS A 13 -9.57 16.37 -0.39
CA LYS A 13 -8.35 17.12 -0.06
C LYS A 13 -7.13 16.49 -0.69
N LYS A 14 -6.37 17.29 -1.45
CA LYS A 14 -5.15 16.86 -2.13
C LYS A 14 -4.04 16.54 -1.12
N ILE A 15 -3.76 15.26 -0.95
CA ILE A 15 -2.59 14.77 -0.21
C ILE A 15 -1.45 14.66 -1.21
N ARG A 16 -0.33 15.33 -0.93
CA ARG A 16 0.87 15.20 -1.75
C ARG A 16 1.50 13.85 -1.54
N THR A 17 1.83 13.18 -2.64
CA THR A 17 2.43 11.85 -2.67
C THR A 17 3.70 11.87 -3.50
N ALA A 18 4.62 10.95 -3.24
CA ALA A 18 5.81 10.72 -4.03
C ALA A 18 6.05 9.21 -4.17
N TRP A 19 6.38 8.77 -5.37
CA TRP A 19 6.80 7.40 -5.62
C TRP A 19 8.30 7.28 -5.43
N ASN A 20 8.76 6.29 -4.68
CA ASN A 20 10.17 5.93 -4.54
C ASN A 20 10.47 4.69 -5.39
N GLU A 21 11.20 4.87 -6.49
CA GLU A 21 11.51 3.78 -7.42
C GLU A 21 12.45 2.72 -6.81
N SER A 22 13.33 3.11 -5.88
CA SER A 22 14.29 2.18 -5.27
C SER A 22 13.68 1.24 -4.25
N GLU A 23 12.61 1.65 -3.61
CA GLU A 23 11.89 0.89 -2.59
C GLU A 23 10.55 0.36 -3.12
N GLU A 24 10.16 0.79 -4.34
CA GLU A 24 8.87 0.47 -4.97
C GLU A 24 7.67 0.81 -4.07
N GLU A 25 7.77 1.94 -3.32
CA GLU A 25 6.79 2.36 -2.34
C GLU A 25 6.28 3.79 -2.57
N TRP A 26 5.03 4.04 -2.15
CA TRP A 26 4.44 5.36 -2.10
C TRP A 26 4.71 6.03 -0.76
N TYR A 27 5.12 7.29 -0.82
CA TYR A 27 5.28 8.17 0.33
C TYR A 27 4.22 9.26 0.34
N PHE A 28 3.65 9.51 1.49
CA PHE A 28 2.55 10.46 1.71
C PHE A 28 2.99 11.59 2.64
N SER A 29 2.60 12.83 2.35
CA SER A 29 2.83 13.97 3.23
C SER A 29 2.03 13.83 4.54
N ILE A 30 2.71 13.64 5.65
CA ILE A 30 2.09 13.46 6.98
C ILE A 30 1.27 14.69 7.36
N VAL A 31 1.77 15.87 7.07
CA VAL A 31 1.09 17.15 7.39
C VAL A 31 -0.22 17.29 6.63
N ASP A 32 -0.28 16.83 5.38
CA ASP A 32 -1.50 16.89 4.58
C ASP A 32 -2.54 15.89 5.10
N VAL A 33 -2.13 14.68 5.46
CA VAL A 33 -2.99 13.67 6.09
C VAL A 33 -3.57 14.18 7.40
N ILE A 34 -2.75 14.76 8.27
CA ILE A 34 -3.20 15.37 9.53
C ILE A 34 -4.20 16.50 9.25
N SER A 35 -3.94 17.36 8.28
CA SER A 35 -4.87 18.43 7.90
C SER A 35 -6.24 17.90 7.48
N VAL A 36 -6.27 16.76 6.77
CA VAL A 36 -7.52 16.10 6.36
C VAL A 36 -8.26 15.50 7.56
N LEU A 37 -7.53 14.79 8.41
CA LEU A 37 -8.14 14.00 9.49
C LEU A 37 -8.48 14.81 10.75
N THR A 38 -7.89 15.99 10.94
CA THR A 38 -8.07 16.74 12.21
C THR A 38 -8.75 18.10 12.01
N ASP A 39 -8.91 18.58 10.78
CA ASP A 39 -9.29 19.99 10.48
C ASP A 39 -8.44 21.03 11.20
N SER A 40 -7.22 20.68 11.57
CA SER A 40 -6.32 21.57 12.28
C SER A 40 -5.90 22.74 11.40
N ASN A 41 -5.99 23.95 11.91
CA ASN A 41 -5.45 25.13 11.28
C ASN A 41 -3.90 25.17 11.27
N GLU A 42 -3.28 24.38 12.17
CA GLU A 42 -1.83 24.29 12.33
C GLU A 42 -1.33 22.82 12.26
N PRO A 43 -1.49 22.12 11.13
CA PRO A 43 -1.18 20.69 11.03
C PRO A 43 0.30 20.37 11.27
N ARG A 44 1.23 21.31 11.01
CA ARG A 44 2.66 21.15 11.32
C ARG A 44 2.92 21.12 12.83
N ARG A 45 2.26 21.98 13.59
CA ARG A 45 2.36 22.00 15.03
C ARG A 45 1.75 20.73 15.63
N TYR A 46 0.57 20.37 15.14
CA TYR A 46 -0.08 19.11 15.53
C TYR A 46 0.85 17.90 15.32
N TRP A 47 1.51 17.82 14.16
CA TRP A 47 2.48 16.77 13.90
C TRP A 47 3.65 16.76 14.88
N SER A 48 4.19 17.92 15.21
CA SER A 48 5.28 18.04 16.19
C SER A 48 4.86 17.56 17.57
N ASP A 49 3.64 17.88 18.00
CA ASP A 49 3.08 17.43 19.28
C ASP A 49 2.80 15.93 19.28
N LEU A 50 2.22 15.41 18.21
CA LEU A 50 1.99 13.98 18.03
C LEU A 50 3.31 13.19 18.04
N LYS A 51 4.36 13.68 17.37
CA LYS A 51 5.69 13.06 17.42
C LYS A 51 6.20 12.94 18.86
N ARG A 52 6.11 14.00 19.66
CA ARG A 52 6.54 13.97 21.07
C ARG A 52 5.77 12.94 21.89
N LYS A 53 4.46 12.87 21.68
CA LYS A 53 3.59 11.92 22.38
C LYS A 53 3.97 10.48 22.02
N LEU A 54 4.05 10.16 20.76
CA LEU A 54 4.41 8.83 20.27
C LEU A 54 5.81 8.41 20.76
N LYS A 55 6.78 9.34 20.78
CA LYS A 55 8.12 9.08 21.34
C LYS A 55 8.06 8.73 22.82
N ALA A 56 7.23 9.41 23.59
CA ALA A 56 7.01 9.12 25.00
C ALA A 56 6.33 7.75 25.23
N GLU A 57 5.52 7.29 24.28
CA GLU A 57 4.87 5.98 24.27
C GLU A 57 5.79 4.83 23.80
N GLY A 58 7.06 5.13 23.48
CA GLY A 58 8.05 4.11 23.07
C GLY A 58 8.02 3.74 21.57
N ALA A 59 7.26 4.47 20.74
CA ALA A 59 7.19 4.22 19.30
C ALA A 59 8.43 4.76 18.54
N ASN A 60 9.64 4.55 19.05
CA ASN A 60 10.87 5.13 18.53
C ASN A 60 11.15 4.72 17.08
N GLN A 61 10.93 3.46 16.72
CA GLN A 61 11.16 2.95 15.36
C GLN A 61 10.35 3.68 14.30
N LEU A 62 9.15 4.17 14.65
CA LEU A 62 8.31 4.93 13.73
C LEU A 62 8.96 6.25 13.30
N TYR A 63 9.73 6.88 14.20
CA TYR A 63 10.35 8.20 13.92
C TYR A 63 11.68 8.11 13.23
N GLU A 64 12.47 7.11 13.60
CA GLU A 64 13.82 6.91 13.04
C GLU A 64 13.74 6.67 11.53
N ASN A 65 12.60 6.15 11.08
CA ASN A 65 12.35 5.82 9.66
C ASN A 65 11.54 6.88 8.90
N ILE A 66 11.18 8.03 9.53
CA ILE A 66 10.48 9.11 8.81
C ILE A 66 11.47 9.83 7.89
N VAL A 67 11.17 9.79 6.62
CA VAL A 67 11.95 10.43 5.56
C VAL A 67 11.48 11.86 5.33
N GLN A 68 12.38 12.74 4.90
CA GLN A 68 12.05 14.09 4.45
C GLN A 68 12.26 14.23 2.95
N LEU A 69 11.18 14.52 2.23
CA LEU A 69 11.22 14.80 0.80
C LEU A 69 10.96 16.27 0.51
N LYS A 70 11.53 16.78 -0.59
CA LYS A 70 11.18 18.11 -1.09
C LYS A 70 9.86 18.00 -1.85
N MET A 71 8.81 18.61 -1.31
CA MET A 71 7.48 18.62 -1.92
C MET A 71 7.03 20.04 -2.23
N GLN A 72 6.38 20.23 -3.37
CA GLN A 72 5.84 21.53 -3.76
C GLN A 72 4.70 21.93 -2.84
N SER A 73 4.75 23.17 -2.34
CA SER A 73 3.70 23.75 -1.51
C SER A 73 2.53 24.22 -2.39
N PRO A 74 1.29 23.86 -2.08
CA PRO A 74 0.12 24.34 -2.82
C PRO A 74 -0.16 25.85 -2.60
N LYS A 75 0.48 26.48 -1.60
CA LYS A 75 0.24 27.90 -1.28
C LYS A 75 1.07 28.85 -2.14
N ASP A 76 2.32 28.53 -2.41
CA ASP A 76 3.29 29.42 -3.04
C ASP A 76 4.11 28.76 -4.17
N GLY A 77 3.84 27.48 -4.46
CA GLY A 77 4.54 26.72 -5.51
C GLY A 77 6.00 26.39 -5.21
N LYS A 78 6.54 26.78 -4.04
CA LYS A 78 7.93 26.51 -3.66
C LYS A 78 8.09 25.11 -3.07
N ASN A 79 9.28 24.54 -3.20
CA ASN A 79 9.60 23.23 -2.63
C ASN A 79 10.10 23.36 -1.19
N TYR A 80 9.45 22.65 -0.28
CA TYR A 80 9.83 22.57 1.13
C TYR A 80 10.11 21.14 1.56
N LYS A 81 11.07 20.99 2.48
CA LYS A 81 11.27 19.70 3.18
C LYS A 81 10.00 19.37 3.96
N THR A 82 9.45 18.22 3.66
CA THR A 82 8.19 17.73 4.23
C THR A 82 8.41 16.32 4.77
N ASP A 83 8.00 16.08 6.02
CA ASP A 83 8.00 14.76 6.61
C ASP A 83 6.98 13.88 5.85
N VAL A 84 7.44 12.74 5.37
CA VAL A 84 6.63 11.77 4.63
C VAL A 84 6.69 10.40 5.30
N ALA A 85 5.66 9.62 5.10
CA ALA A 85 5.54 8.26 5.60
C ALA A 85 5.13 7.33 4.47
N ASN A 86 5.64 6.11 4.47
CA ASN A 86 5.12 5.04 3.63
C ASN A 86 3.75 4.56 4.16
N THR A 87 3.14 3.59 3.48
CA THR A 87 1.79 3.11 3.83
C THR A 87 1.73 2.56 5.25
N GLU A 88 2.69 1.73 5.66
CA GLU A 88 2.73 1.13 7.00
C GLU A 88 2.84 2.17 8.10
N GLN A 89 3.80 3.08 7.97
CA GLN A 89 4.02 4.18 8.90
C GLN A 89 2.79 5.10 9.00
N LEU A 90 2.16 5.39 7.85
CA LEU A 90 0.97 6.23 7.78
C LEU A 90 -0.20 5.59 8.52
N LEU A 91 -0.46 4.30 8.31
CA LEU A 91 -1.50 3.55 9.02
C LEU A 91 -1.28 3.61 10.54
N ARG A 92 -0.04 3.47 10.99
CA ARG A 92 0.30 3.56 12.42
C ARG A 92 0.11 4.97 13.00
N ILE A 93 0.48 6.01 12.23
CA ILE A 93 0.26 7.43 12.62
C ILE A 93 -1.23 7.71 12.75
N ILE A 94 -2.05 7.29 11.79
CA ILE A 94 -3.51 7.54 11.80
C ILE A 94 -4.18 6.92 13.03
N GLN A 95 -3.76 5.72 13.45
CA GLN A 95 -4.29 5.09 14.68
C GLN A 95 -4.08 5.95 15.92
N SER A 96 -3.01 6.76 15.94
CA SER A 96 -2.64 7.61 17.07
C SER A 96 -3.30 9.00 17.04
N ILE A 97 -4.05 9.32 15.98
CA ILE A 97 -4.75 10.61 15.86
C ILE A 97 -6.10 10.53 16.59
N PRO A 98 -6.29 11.26 17.71
CA PRO A 98 -7.58 11.32 18.42
C PRO A 98 -8.53 12.29 17.72
N SER A 99 -9.10 11.87 16.58
CA SER A 99 -10.05 12.67 15.81
C SER A 99 -11.25 11.84 15.38
N PRO A 100 -12.47 12.37 15.46
CA PRO A 100 -13.68 11.71 14.93
C PRO A 100 -13.57 11.39 13.45
N LYS A 101 -12.83 12.19 12.66
CA LYS A 101 -12.59 11.92 11.23
C LYS A 101 -11.64 10.76 10.97
N ALA A 102 -10.78 10.41 11.93
CA ALA A 102 -9.92 9.24 11.85
C ALA A 102 -10.64 7.96 12.26
N GLU A 103 -11.77 8.05 12.94
CA GLU A 103 -12.48 6.90 13.50
C GLU A 103 -12.96 5.89 12.45
N PRO A 104 -13.60 6.30 11.34
CA PRO A 104 -14.00 5.36 10.29
C PRO A 104 -12.82 4.55 9.74
N PHE A 105 -11.65 5.19 9.65
CA PHE A 105 -10.44 4.54 9.19
C PHE A 105 -9.90 3.52 10.23
N LYS A 106 -9.96 3.85 11.51
CA LYS A 106 -9.57 2.91 12.59
C LYS A 106 -10.49 1.71 12.64
N MET A 107 -11.79 1.92 12.46
CA MET A 107 -12.77 0.84 12.38
C MET A 107 -12.51 -0.07 11.19
N TRP A 108 -12.23 0.50 10.01
CA TRP A 108 -11.84 -0.27 8.83
C TRP A 108 -10.56 -1.10 9.07
N LEU A 109 -9.54 -0.53 9.72
CA LEU A 109 -8.32 -1.28 10.08
C LEU A 109 -8.61 -2.45 11.03
N ALA A 110 -9.50 -2.23 12.01
CA ALA A 110 -9.90 -3.28 12.94
C ALA A 110 -10.65 -4.42 12.20
N GLU A 111 -11.50 -4.07 11.23
CA GLU A 111 -12.19 -5.03 10.37
C GLU A 111 -11.21 -5.84 9.52
N VAL A 112 -10.29 -5.18 8.82
CA VAL A 112 -9.24 -5.84 8.02
C VAL A 112 -8.37 -6.75 8.90
N GLY A 113 -8.03 -6.30 10.11
CA GLY A 113 -7.28 -7.10 11.07
C GLY A 113 -8.04 -8.36 11.50
N ARG A 114 -9.35 -8.24 11.79
CA ARG A 114 -10.22 -9.37 12.12
C ARG A 114 -10.31 -10.35 10.95
N GLU A 115 -10.61 -9.85 9.75
CA GLU A 115 -10.66 -10.69 8.53
C GLU A 115 -9.37 -11.49 8.34
N ARG A 116 -8.21 -10.85 8.57
CA ARG A 116 -6.93 -11.53 8.45
C ARG A 116 -6.71 -12.63 9.49
N ILE A 117 -7.22 -12.44 10.71
CA ILE A 117 -7.21 -13.46 11.76
C ILE A 117 -8.14 -14.63 11.35
N ASP A 118 -9.35 -14.32 10.88
CA ASP A 118 -10.32 -15.32 10.43
C ASP A 118 -9.74 -16.16 9.26
N GLU A 119 -9.08 -15.52 8.29
CA GLU A 119 -8.37 -16.19 7.19
C GLU A 119 -7.21 -17.10 7.65
N THR A 120 -6.63 -16.83 8.82
CA THR A 120 -5.59 -17.69 9.40
C THR A 120 -6.20 -18.97 9.98
N ILE A 121 -7.43 -18.87 10.49
CA ILE A 121 -8.20 -20.01 11.03
C ILE A 121 -8.80 -20.82 9.88
N ASP A 122 -9.38 -20.13 8.89
CA ASP A 122 -9.98 -20.71 7.69
C ASP A 122 -9.36 -20.11 6.41
N PRO A 123 -8.33 -20.77 5.84
CA PRO A 123 -7.65 -20.26 4.64
C PRO A 123 -8.53 -20.15 3.39
N GLU A 124 -9.70 -20.83 3.34
CA GLU A 124 -10.61 -20.75 2.20
C GLU A 124 -11.19 -19.34 2.04
N LEU A 125 -11.38 -18.61 3.15
CA LEU A 125 -11.82 -17.21 3.15
C LEU A 125 -10.88 -16.29 2.33
N THR A 126 -9.58 -16.58 2.33
CA THR A 126 -8.62 -15.83 1.47
C THR A 126 -8.92 -16.05 -0.01
N ILE A 127 -9.27 -17.27 -0.39
CA ILE A 127 -9.60 -17.62 -1.78
C ILE A 127 -10.92 -16.94 -2.18
N GLU A 128 -11.93 -16.99 -1.32
CA GLU A 128 -13.22 -16.33 -1.55
C GLU A 128 -13.06 -14.84 -1.73
N ARG A 129 -12.32 -14.17 -0.85
CA ARG A 129 -12.03 -12.73 -0.96
C ARG A 129 -11.29 -12.37 -2.26
N ALA A 130 -10.35 -13.23 -2.69
CA ALA A 130 -9.65 -13.02 -3.96
C ALA A 130 -10.61 -13.13 -5.15
N LEU A 131 -11.50 -14.13 -5.15
CA LEU A 131 -12.53 -14.32 -6.19
C LEU A 131 -13.50 -13.13 -6.26
N GLU A 132 -14.01 -12.69 -5.10
CA GLU A 132 -14.87 -11.51 -5.04
C GLU A 132 -14.18 -10.25 -5.56
N THR A 133 -12.90 -10.07 -5.23
CA THR A 133 -12.12 -8.92 -5.70
C THR A 133 -12.01 -8.91 -7.23
N TYR A 134 -11.80 -10.06 -7.86
CA TYR A 134 -11.79 -10.15 -9.32
C TYR A 134 -13.17 -9.87 -9.92
N LEU A 135 -14.23 -10.41 -9.33
CA LEU A 135 -15.60 -10.15 -9.77
C LEU A 135 -15.97 -8.66 -9.67
N LYS A 136 -15.64 -8.00 -8.54
CA LYS A 136 -15.83 -6.55 -8.34
C LYS A 136 -15.04 -5.70 -9.37
N LYS A 137 -13.93 -6.20 -9.87
CA LYS A 137 -13.15 -5.58 -10.96
C LYS A 137 -13.72 -5.86 -12.36
N GLY A 138 -14.81 -6.61 -12.47
CA GLY A 138 -15.50 -6.91 -13.73
C GLY A 138 -14.94 -8.08 -14.52
N TYR A 139 -14.06 -8.90 -13.95
CA TYR A 139 -13.57 -10.11 -14.62
C TYR A 139 -14.62 -11.21 -14.61
N SER A 140 -14.74 -11.96 -15.72
CA SER A 140 -15.64 -13.11 -15.81
C SER A 140 -15.12 -14.30 -14.99
N ARG A 141 -16.02 -15.22 -14.60
CA ARG A 141 -15.65 -16.43 -13.87
C ARG A 141 -14.71 -17.33 -14.71
N GLU A 142 -14.91 -17.38 -16.01
CA GLU A 142 -14.06 -18.14 -16.94
C GLU A 142 -12.64 -17.58 -16.94
N TRP A 143 -12.51 -16.24 -17.02
CA TRP A 143 -11.21 -15.57 -16.95
C TRP A 143 -10.52 -15.84 -15.61
N ILE A 144 -11.27 -15.78 -14.51
CA ILE A 144 -10.73 -16.04 -13.16
C ILE A 144 -10.18 -17.46 -13.08
N ASN A 145 -10.90 -18.47 -13.56
CA ASN A 145 -10.45 -19.86 -13.58
C ASN A 145 -9.16 -20.04 -14.38
N GLN A 146 -9.08 -19.44 -15.58
CA GLN A 146 -7.87 -19.46 -16.39
C GLN A 146 -6.70 -18.78 -15.69
N ARG A 147 -6.96 -17.66 -14.98
CA ARG A 147 -5.94 -16.95 -14.22
C ARG A 147 -5.40 -17.78 -13.05
N LEU A 148 -6.27 -18.48 -12.32
CA LEU A 148 -5.86 -19.36 -11.22
C LEU A 148 -5.00 -20.52 -11.72
N GLN A 149 -5.38 -21.14 -12.84
CA GLN A 149 -4.56 -22.18 -13.48
C GLN A 149 -3.19 -21.64 -13.89
N ALA A 150 -3.14 -20.46 -14.52
CA ALA A 150 -1.88 -19.83 -14.90
C ALA A 150 -0.97 -19.50 -13.69
N ILE A 151 -1.55 -19.12 -12.56
CA ILE A 151 -0.80 -18.90 -11.30
C ILE A 151 -0.23 -20.22 -10.78
N GLN A 152 -1.02 -21.30 -10.81
CA GLN A 152 -0.58 -22.64 -10.38
C GLN A 152 0.58 -23.14 -11.22
N VAL A 153 0.45 -23.10 -12.56
CA VAL A 153 1.52 -23.49 -13.48
C VAL A 153 2.79 -22.68 -13.27
N ARG A 154 2.65 -21.37 -13.02
CA ARG A 154 3.81 -20.52 -12.71
C ARG A 154 4.50 -20.94 -11.41
N LYS A 155 3.73 -21.27 -10.36
CA LYS A 155 4.30 -21.75 -9.09
C LYS A 155 5.06 -23.06 -9.29
N GLU A 156 4.44 -24.03 -9.95
CA GLU A 156 5.08 -25.32 -10.25
C GLU A 156 6.39 -25.13 -11.02
N LEU A 157 6.41 -24.20 -12.01
CA LEU A 157 7.62 -23.87 -12.77
C LEU A 157 8.69 -23.20 -11.85
N THR A 158 8.28 -22.32 -10.97
CA THR A 158 9.20 -21.65 -10.03
C THR A 158 9.78 -22.63 -9.04
N ASP A 159 8.96 -23.54 -8.50
CA ASP A 159 9.39 -24.59 -7.57
C ASP A 159 10.40 -25.55 -8.25
N GLU A 160 10.17 -25.89 -9.52
CA GLU A 160 11.11 -26.70 -10.31
C GLU A 160 12.44 -25.96 -10.55
N TRP A 161 12.40 -24.66 -10.82
CA TRP A 161 13.60 -23.84 -10.96
C TRP A 161 14.40 -23.74 -9.66
N ASP A 162 13.72 -23.51 -8.53
CA ASP A 162 14.37 -23.48 -7.21
C ASP A 162 15.03 -24.83 -6.89
N SER A 163 14.36 -25.97 -7.23
CA SER A 163 14.90 -27.30 -7.04
C SER A 163 16.16 -27.58 -7.87
N ARG A 164 16.29 -26.90 -9.03
CA ARG A 164 17.43 -26.98 -9.94
C ARG A 164 18.50 -25.92 -9.69
N GLY A 165 18.35 -25.09 -8.65
CA GLY A 165 19.31 -24.07 -8.25
C GLY A 165 19.33 -22.82 -9.17
N VAL A 166 18.28 -22.57 -9.95
CA VAL A 166 18.12 -21.35 -10.76
C VAL A 166 17.84 -20.19 -9.83
N LYS A 167 18.68 -19.16 -9.82
CA LYS A 167 18.51 -17.99 -8.96
C LYS A 167 17.31 -17.15 -9.40
N GLN A 168 16.48 -16.76 -8.42
CA GLN A 168 15.41 -15.79 -8.65
C GLN A 168 16.01 -14.45 -9.12
N GLY A 169 15.41 -13.85 -10.15
CA GLY A 169 15.81 -12.57 -10.72
C GLY A 169 16.01 -12.58 -12.22
N VAL A 170 17.12 -12.04 -12.72
CA VAL A 170 17.37 -11.85 -14.13
C VAL A 170 17.30 -13.15 -14.96
N GLU A 171 17.70 -14.29 -14.38
CA GLU A 171 17.63 -15.59 -15.06
C GLU A 171 16.19 -16.07 -15.26
N SER A 172 15.34 -15.93 -14.24
CA SER A 172 13.91 -16.34 -14.31
C SER A 172 13.09 -15.43 -15.23
N VAL A 173 13.44 -14.14 -15.34
CA VAL A 173 12.77 -13.18 -16.22
C VAL A 173 13.14 -13.41 -17.69
N SER A 174 14.38 -13.80 -18.00
CA SER A 174 14.81 -14.03 -19.38
C SER A 174 14.06 -15.19 -20.03
N TYR A 175 13.75 -16.25 -19.29
CA TYR A 175 12.97 -17.39 -19.82
C TYR A 175 11.49 -17.07 -20.06
N THR A 176 10.89 -16.18 -19.27
CA THR A 176 9.51 -15.73 -19.48
C THR A 176 9.38 -14.78 -20.66
N HIS A 177 10.40 -13.96 -20.95
CA HIS A 177 10.42 -13.06 -22.13
C HIS A 177 10.63 -13.80 -23.45
N LEU A 178 11.47 -14.82 -23.51
CA LEU A 178 11.66 -15.62 -24.71
C LEU A 178 10.36 -16.28 -25.18
N ARG A 179 9.56 -16.81 -24.25
CA ARG A 179 8.28 -17.46 -24.58
C ARG A 179 7.18 -16.50 -25.04
N ALA A 180 7.21 -15.24 -24.61
CA ALA A 180 6.25 -14.22 -25.03
C ALA A 180 6.48 -13.75 -26.49
N HIS A 181 7.69 -13.91 -27.02
CA HIS A 181 8.00 -13.61 -28.42
C HIS A 181 7.65 -14.74 -29.38
N GLU A 182 7.71 -16.00 -28.95
CA GLU A 182 7.38 -17.15 -29.80
C GLU A 182 5.86 -17.32 -30.03
N THR A 183 5.00 -16.81 -29.16
CA THR A 183 3.54 -16.89 -29.32
C THR A 183 2.93 -15.77 -30.16
N ARG A 184 3.72 -14.81 -30.66
CA ARG A 184 3.27 -13.74 -31.58
C ARG A 184 3.54 -14.00 -33.07
N GLY A 185 4.04 -15.17 -33.42
CA GLY A 185 4.42 -15.53 -34.77
C GLY A 185 3.68 -16.77 -35.31
N ASN A 186 2.34 -16.77 -35.25
CA ASN A 186 1.49 -17.65 -36.07
C ASN A 186 0.11 -17.00 -36.20
#